data_59e877d9d1447a7a91ad0c95a1efe553
#
_entry.id   59e877d9d1447a7a91ad0c95a1efe553
#
_cell.length_a   1.000
_cell.length_b   1.000
_cell.length_c   1.000
_cell.angle_alpha   90.00
_cell.angle_beta   90.00
_cell.angle_gamma   90.00
#
_symmetry.space_group_name_H-M   'P 1'
#
loop_
_entity.id
_entity.type
_entity.pdbx_description
1 polymer ?
#
loop_
_entity_poly.entity_id
_entity_poly.type
_entity_poly.pdbx_seq_one_letter_code
_entity_poly.pdbx_strand_id
1 'polypeptide(L)'
;MTSKISCFDRAVFRRALKMTAPVWILYALYELLLPLRLFSFCRGLSSGADNYIVQIEKTLLSYARFNASIVPFLLGGLLAWVLFSWLFRAGTAYFYAALPVRRETLFLTNYLTGVLLCAAPALLSSLLLWAVGAGFGAAAFVPAMQVFAAAMLGFLLFFSFAVLVCCVVGQMAAMPIVYVILNFTFFVLEAIVRHLLFTFVYGMPYSQSSTMQSFALHATPVLGLLQGGFRVATDWAERDGMYYMELNPQLEGWGYLGALAALGLVFALCAFLLLKHREMERSGDVIAVGWLRPGALYVFTIGCALVLGALMAELFSSQTADNFWYVLLFLFVGAFVGYFVGKMLLQKTIHVFRSGWLGLGICCLALLLAFGAAEFDLFGYSRYLPERGAVQAAGLTHYQSSGLYTTQDDAFVQDVLALHTAAIAEKGAQEHRRHAYQLGADYTEQFYITYRMADGTLTERYYSIVYNDAELKDPDSLISRFSALYNSPVCVRTRTGFDTPRTEKSVLSCYVSSYDTGASLDLTGSDAWRVYEACLDDINAGLLGAADVSGSTKQSDGSNYTPLTLIFTVSTDVPGQTDSLYVDSIPLSAAETVSALQALGADPYWRAAG
;
A
#
# COMPACT_ATOMS: atom_id res chain seq x y z
N MET A 1 -54.41 25.48 0.59
CA MET A 1 -53.64 25.10 1.81
C MET A 1 -52.20 24.84 1.40
N THR A 2 -51.33 25.80 1.55
CA THR A 2 -49.88 25.64 1.35
C THR A 2 -49.33 24.86 2.54
N SER A 3 -49.18 23.55 2.39
CA SER A 3 -48.55 22.75 3.43
C SER A 3 -47.11 23.24 3.61
N LYS A 4 -46.78 23.68 4.83
CA LYS A 4 -45.39 23.97 5.22
C LYS A 4 -44.51 22.80 4.76
N ILE A 5 -43.49 23.09 3.96
CA ILE A 5 -42.53 22.11 3.49
C ILE A 5 -41.79 21.61 4.72
N SER A 6 -42.19 20.46 5.28
CA SER A 6 -41.46 19.80 6.34
C SER A 6 -40.31 19.01 5.70
N CYS A 7 -39.08 19.38 5.98
CA CYS A 7 -37.88 18.64 5.52
C CYS A 7 -37.68 17.30 6.26
N PHE A 8 -38.50 17.03 7.30
CA PHE A 8 -38.39 15.86 8.17
C PHE A 8 -39.74 15.28 8.52
N ASP A 9 -39.90 13.97 8.38
CA ASP A 9 -41.11 13.23 8.73
C ASP A 9 -40.90 12.28 9.91
N ARG A 10 -41.64 12.47 11.02
CA ARG A 10 -41.50 11.70 12.26
C ARG A 10 -41.91 10.23 12.09
N ALA A 11 -42.87 9.91 11.23
CA ALA A 11 -43.30 8.53 11.04
C ALA A 11 -42.25 7.73 10.27
N VAL A 12 -41.68 8.34 9.22
CA VAL A 12 -40.54 7.76 8.46
C VAL A 12 -39.35 7.56 9.37
N PHE A 13 -39.02 8.55 10.18
CA PHE A 13 -37.89 8.46 11.15
C PHE A 13 -38.07 7.29 12.15
N ARG A 14 -39.24 7.18 12.80
CA ARG A 14 -39.49 6.10 13.77
C ARG A 14 -39.42 4.72 13.13
N ARG A 15 -39.87 4.60 11.88
CA ARG A 15 -39.77 3.37 11.12
C ARG A 15 -38.32 3.06 10.77
N ALA A 16 -37.60 4.03 10.26
CA ALA A 16 -36.16 3.91 9.94
C ALA A 16 -35.34 3.45 11.16
N LEU A 17 -35.56 4.07 12.34
CA LEU A 17 -34.93 3.70 13.59
C LEU A 17 -35.17 2.24 14.00
N LYS A 18 -36.42 1.75 13.84
CA LYS A 18 -36.78 0.35 14.14
C LYS A 18 -36.15 -0.62 13.15
N MET A 19 -36.16 -0.30 11.85
CA MET A 19 -35.61 -1.16 10.81
C MET A 19 -34.09 -1.31 10.91
N THR A 20 -33.40 -0.25 11.31
CA THR A 20 -31.93 -0.25 11.44
C THR A 20 -31.44 -0.69 12.83
N ALA A 21 -32.35 -1.07 13.75
CA ALA A 21 -32.00 -1.41 15.13
C ALA A 21 -30.85 -2.43 15.25
N PRO A 22 -30.81 -3.55 14.50
CA PRO A 22 -29.67 -4.48 14.60
C PRO A 22 -28.33 -3.84 14.25
N VAL A 23 -28.31 -2.93 13.27
CA VAL A 23 -27.09 -2.30 12.77
C VAL A 23 -26.57 -1.26 13.75
N TRP A 24 -27.42 -0.31 14.18
CA TRP A 24 -26.96 0.75 15.07
C TRP A 24 -26.71 0.26 16.51
N ILE A 25 -27.43 -0.80 16.99
CA ILE A 25 -27.14 -1.40 18.30
C ILE A 25 -25.77 -2.07 18.27
N LEU A 26 -25.44 -2.82 17.21
CA LEU A 26 -24.12 -3.43 17.06
C LEU A 26 -23.01 -2.37 17.01
N TYR A 27 -23.24 -1.27 16.29
CA TYR A 27 -22.33 -0.15 16.24
C TYR A 27 -22.17 0.54 17.60
N ALA A 28 -23.27 0.79 18.32
CA ALA A 28 -23.22 1.37 19.66
C ALA A 28 -22.45 0.47 20.65
N LEU A 29 -22.62 -0.86 20.54
CA LEU A 29 -21.83 -1.80 21.35
C LEU A 29 -20.32 -1.72 20.99
N TYR A 30 -19.97 -1.65 19.72
CA TYR A 30 -18.58 -1.45 19.28
C TYR A 30 -18.01 -0.16 19.88
N GLU A 31 -18.72 0.95 19.75
CA GLU A 31 -18.29 2.25 20.28
C GLU A 31 -18.10 2.22 21.79
N LEU A 32 -18.95 1.52 22.54
CA LEU A 32 -18.83 1.36 24.00
C LEU A 32 -17.63 0.48 24.42
N LEU A 33 -17.13 -0.39 23.53
CA LEU A 33 -15.92 -1.17 23.79
C LEU A 33 -14.66 -0.31 23.80
N LEU A 34 -14.62 0.82 23.09
CA LEU A 34 -13.43 1.67 22.99
C LEU A 34 -13.04 2.28 24.35
N PRO A 35 -13.95 2.95 25.10
CA PRO A 35 -13.61 3.46 26.42
C PRO A 35 -13.29 2.35 27.45
N LEU A 36 -13.92 1.17 27.34
CA LEU A 36 -13.58 0.01 28.17
C LEU A 36 -12.16 -0.49 27.88
N ARG A 37 -11.79 -0.55 26.61
CA ARG A 37 -10.43 -0.93 26.19
C ARG A 37 -9.40 0.08 26.68
N LEU A 38 -9.67 1.38 26.54
CA LEU A 38 -8.81 2.44 27.05
C LEU A 38 -8.65 2.32 28.58
N PHE A 39 -9.74 2.10 29.31
CA PHE A 39 -9.71 1.92 30.76
C PHE A 39 -8.84 0.72 31.18
N SER A 40 -9.02 -0.43 30.51
CA SER A 40 -8.21 -1.62 30.76
C SER A 40 -6.72 -1.36 30.49
N PHE A 41 -6.42 -0.66 29.38
CA PHE A 41 -5.05 -0.28 29.01
C PHE A 41 -4.42 0.62 30.08
N CYS A 42 -5.11 1.69 30.49
CA CYS A 42 -4.63 2.61 31.52
C CYS A 42 -4.37 1.92 32.89
N ARG A 43 -5.19 0.93 33.23
CA ARG A 43 -4.96 0.14 34.48
C ARG A 43 -3.77 -0.80 34.38
N GLY A 44 -3.40 -1.24 33.19
CA GLY A 44 -2.24 -2.10 32.95
C GLY A 44 -0.91 -1.35 32.92
N LEU A 45 -0.94 -0.04 32.69
CA LEU A 45 0.25 0.80 32.68
C LEU A 45 0.71 1.08 34.12
N SER A 46 2.02 0.95 34.37
CA SER A 46 2.60 1.38 35.65
C SER A 46 2.61 2.92 35.69
N SER A 47 2.05 3.50 36.76
CA SER A 47 1.97 4.96 36.96
C SER A 47 3.34 5.66 37.12
N GLY A 48 4.43 4.90 37.15
CA GLY A 48 5.82 5.38 37.21
C GLY A 48 6.57 5.34 35.91
N ALA A 49 5.92 4.98 34.76
CA ALA A 49 6.58 5.00 33.47
C ALA A 49 6.71 6.44 32.96
N ASP A 50 7.91 6.81 32.51
CA ASP A 50 8.26 8.19 32.10
C ASP A 50 7.41 8.75 30.95
N ASN A 51 6.61 7.98 30.25
CA ASN A 51 5.75 8.41 29.14
C ASN A 51 4.29 8.00 29.31
N TYR A 52 3.84 7.81 30.55
CA TYR A 52 2.50 7.30 30.88
C TYR A 52 1.36 8.06 30.16
N ILE A 53 1.35 9.40 30.28
CA ILE A 53 0.30 10.26 29.70
C ILE A 53 0.35 10.21 28.18
N VAL A 54 1.55 10.28 27.58
CA VAL A 54 1.74 10.21 26.12
C VAL A 54 1.23 8.89 25.53
N GLN A 55 1.45 7.77 26.23
CA GLN A 55 0.96 6.47 25.80
C GLN A 55 -0.58 6.40 25.82
N ILE A 56 -1.22 7.04 26.81
CA ILE A 56 -2.68 7.14 26.87
C ILE A 56 -3.22 7.96 25.71
N GLU A 57 -2.65 9.14 25.43
CA GLU A 57 -3.06 10.01 24.34
C GLU A 57 -2.84 9.35 22.98
N LYS A 58 -1.69 8.71 22.75
CA LYS A 58 -1.40 7.94 21.53
C LYS A 58 -2.39 6.81 21.31
N THR A 59 -2.70 6.05 22.38
CA THR A 59 -3.67 4.95 22.29
C THR A 59 -5.05 5.48 21.95
N LEU A 60 -5.46 6.58 22.57
CA LEU A 60 -6.74 7.24 22.31
C LEU A 60 -6.81 7.69 20.85
N LEU A 61 -5.79 8.40 20.36
CA LEU A 61 -5.73 8.86 18.98
C LEU A 61 -5.68 7.71 17.96
N SER A 62 -5.10 6.56 18.32
CA SER A 62 -5.04 5.39 17.44
C SER A 62 -6.43 4.87 17.04
N TYR A 63 -7.45 5.09 17.88
CA TYR A 63 -8.84 4.73 17.55
C TYR A 63 -9.40 5.55 16.38
N ALA A 64 -8.90 6.77 16.14
CA ALA A 64 -9.37 7.63 15.07
C ALA A 64 -9.17 6.99 13.69
N ARG A 65 -8.09 6.24 13.48
CA ARG A 65 -7.75 5.60 12.20
C ARG A 65 -8.80 4.57 11.75
N PHE A 66 -9.21 3.67 12.64
CA PHE A 66 -10.24 2.68 12.34
C PHE A 66 -11.63 3.32 12.26
N ASN A 67 -11.90 4.33 13.10
CA ASN A 67 -13.16 5.08 13.09
C ASN A 67 -13.27 6.07 11.92
N ALA A 68 -12.19 6.38 11.22
CA ALA A 68 -12.24 7.12 9.95
C ALA A 68 -12.39 6.22 8.71
N SER A 69 -12.04 4.93 8.80
CA SER A 69 -11.88 4.04 7.64
C SER A 69 -12.83 2.84 7.65
N ILE A 70 -12.43 1.73 8.25
CA ILE A 70 -13.16 0.44 8.17
C ILE A 70 -14.55 0.54 8.79
N VAL A 71 -14.65 1.14 9.97
CA VAL A 71 -15.93 1.21 10.70
C VAL A 71 -16.97 2.01 9.93
N PRO A 72 -16.69 3.23 9.45
CA PRO A 72 -17.60 3.99 8.61
C PRO A 72 -17.90 3.31 7.27
N PHE A 73 -16.93 2.62 6.66
CA PHE A 73 -17.15 1.86 5.43
C PHE A 73 -18.23 0.78 5.64
N LEU A 74 -18.12 -0.04 6.68
CA LEU A 74 -19.09 -1.08 6.98
C LEU A 74 -20.43 -0.51 7.43
N LEU A 75 -20.42 0.43 8.37
CA LEU A 75 -21.62 1.04 8.93
C LEU A 75 -22.39 1.82 7.85
N GLY A 76 -21.69 2.64 7.07
CA GLY A 76 -22.29 3.44 5.99
C GLY A 76 -22.95 2.57 4.94
N GLY A 77 -22.27 1.49 4.51
CA GLY A 77 -22.83 0.52 3.57
C GLY A 77 -24.08 -0.17 4.11
N LEU A 78 -24.04 -0.68 5.35
CA LEU A 78 -25.15 -1.38 5.98
C LEU A 78 -26.34 -0.45 6.27
N LEU A 79 -26.11 0.75 6.81
CA LEU A 79 -27.17 1.72 7.06
C LEU A 79 -27.84 2.18 5.75
N ALA A 80 -27.06 2.48 4.71
CA ALA A 80 -27.62 2.85 3.42
C ALA A 80 -28.46 1.70 2.83
N TRP A 81 -27.96 0.47 2.87
CA TRP A 81 -28.65 -0.71 2.38
C TRP A 81 -30.02 -0.92 3.04
N VAL A 82 -30.10 -0.74 4.37
CA VAL A 82 -31.35 -0.90 5.12
C VAL A 82 -32.27 0.32 4.93
N LEU A 83 -31.78 1.56 5.12
CA LEU A 83 -32.57 2.80 5.05
C LEU A 83 -33.18 3.05 3.68
N PHE A 84 -32.47 2.66 2.60
CA PHE A 84 -32.93 2.83 1.23
C PHE A 84 -33.46 1.53 0.59
N SER A 85 -33.67 0.47 1.40
CA SER A 85 -34.15 -0.84 0.94
C SER A 85 -35.51 -0.78 0.20
N TRP A 86 -36.31 0.24 0.46
CA TRP A 86 -37.57 0.48 -0.22
C TRP A 86 -37.43 0.77 -1.72
N LEU A 87 -36.25 1.18 -2.20
CA LEU A 87 -35.93 1.42 -3.60
C LEU A 87 -35.79 0.14 -4.43
N PHE A 88 -35.56 -1.02 -3.80
CA PHE A 88 -35.16 -2.25 -4.49
C PHE A 88 -36.32 -3.16 -4.88
N ARG A 89 -37.49 -2.98 -4.26
CA ARG A 89 -38.67 -3.79 -4.52
C ARG A 89 -39.79 -2.93 -5.09
N ALA A 90 -40.35 -3.28 -6.26
CA ALA A 90 -41.38 -2.52 -6.93
C ALA A 90 -42.60 -2.24 -6.02
N GLY A 91 -43.09 -3.26 -5.28
CA GLY A 91 -44.22 -3.09 -4.37
C GLY A 91 -43.98 -2.06 -3.26
N THR A 92 -42.77 -2.06 -2.64
CA THR A 92 -42.43 -1.07 -1.62
C THR A 92 -42.17 0.31 -2.24
N ALA A 93 -41.55 0.36 -3.42
CA ALA A 93 -41.27 1.62 -4.12
C ALA A 93 -42.57 2.33 -4.51
N TYR A 94 -43.56 1.61 -5.04
CA TYR A 94 -44.88 2.15 -5.35
C TYR A 94 -45.63 2.58 -4.09
N PHE A 95 -45.58 1.79 -3.01
CA PHE A 95 -46.16 2.18 -1.72
C PHE A 95 -45.63 3.51 -1.22
N TYR A 96 -44.28 3.67 -1.21
CA TYR A 96 -43.66 4.93 -0.79
C TYR A 96 -43.96 6.08 -1.75
N ALA A 97 -44.07 5.82 -3.06
CA ALA A 97 -44.44 6.83 -4.04
C ALA A 97 -45.92 7.30 -3.88
N ALA A 98 -46.80 6.45 -3.32
CA ALA A 98 -48.21 6.78 -3.06
C ALA A 98 -48.43 7.53 -1.72
N LEU A 99 -47.41 7.60 -0.85
CA LEU A 99 -47.54 8.35 0.40
C LEU A 99 -47.63 9.86 0.12
N PRO A 100 -48.39 10.62 0.94
CA PRO A 100 -48.50 12.07 0.82
C PRO A 100 -47.22 12.81 1.30
N VAL A 101 -46.04 12.23 1.02
CA VAL A 101 -44.73 12.75 1.40
C VAL A 101 -43.89 12.94 0.14
N ARG A 102 -43.22 14.10 0.02
CA ARG A 102 -42.36 14.37 -1.13
C ARG A 102 -41.14 13.45 -1.12
N ARG A 103 -40.64 13.06 -2.29
CA ARG A 103 -39.44 12.23 -2.44
C ARG A 103 -38.20 12.87 -1.76
N GLU A 104 -38.13 14.21 -1.81
CA GLU A 104 -37.07 15.02 -1.18
C GLU A 104 -37.08 14.85 0.35
N THR A 105 -38.28 14.92 0.96
CA THR A 105 -38.47 14.72 2.41
C THR A 105 -38.13 13.28 2.83
N LEU A 106 -38.50 12.27 2.02
CA LEU A 106 -38.12 10.88 2.27
C LEU A 106 -36.61 10.68 2.24
N PHE A 107 -35.93 11.27 1.24
CA PHE A 107 -34.50 11.20 1.14
C PHE A 107 -33.83 11.84 2.36
N LEU A 108 -34.16 13.11 2.63
CA LEU A 108 -33.56 13.87 3.73
C LEU A 108 -33.82 13.22 5.08
N THR A 109 -35.04 12.71 5.34
CA THR A 109 -35.36 12.02 6.61
C THR A 109 -34.49 10.76 6.79
N ASN A 110 -34.37 9.90 5.76
CA ASN A 110 -33.55 8.70 5.83
C ASN A 110 -32.07 9.02 5.92
N TYR A 111 -31.59 10.03 5.18
CA TYR A 111 -30.20 10.45 5.19
C TYR A 111 -29.79 11.03 6.56
N LEU A 112 -30.60 11.95 7.10
CA LEU A 112 -30.36 12.53 8.44
C LEU A 112 -30.48 11.46 9.54
N THR A 113 -31.39 10.49 9.37
CA THR A 113 -31.46 9.34 10.31
C THR A 113 -30.15 8.56 10.31
N GLY A 114 -29.57 8.25 9.14
CA GLY A 114 -28.28 7.56 9.05
C GLY A 114 -27.16 8.35 9.74
N VAL A 115 -27.07 9.66 9.49
CA VAL A 115 -26.08 10.54 10.14
C VAL A 115 -26.27 10.55 11.66
N LEU A 116 -27.51 10.65 12.15
CA LEU A 116 -27.81 10.66 13.60
C LEU A 116 -27.42 9.33 14.26
N LEU A 117 -27.69 8.20 13.58
CA LEU A 117 -27.35 6.86 14.10
C LEU A 117 -25.85 6.60 14.19
N CYS A 118 -25.03 7.28 13.39
CA CYS A 118 -23.59 7.30 13.56
C CYS A 118 -23.18 8.29 14.65
N ALA A 119 -23.69 9.52 14.59
CA ALA A 119 -23.26 10.62 15.47
C ALA A 119 -23.52 10.37 16.95
N ALA A 120 -24.68 9.82 17.31
CA ALA A 120 -25.06 9.68 18.72
C ALA A 120 -24.18 8.67 19.48
N PRO A 121 -23.95 7.42 18.99
CA PRO A 121 -23.04 6.50 19.65
C PRO A 121 -21.57 6.96 19.64
N ALA A 122 -21.09 7.54 18.53
CA ALA A 122 -19.72 8.05 18.42
C ALA A 122 -19.47 9.21 19.40
N LEU A 123 -20.43 10.13 19.54
CA LEU A 123 -20.31 11.24 20.51
C LEU A 123 -20.28 10.72 21.95
N LEU A 124 -21.19 9.79 22.28
CA LEU A 124 -21.22 9.18 23.60
C LEU A 124 -19.90 8.47 23.92
N SER A 125 -19.40 7.67 22.98
CA SER A 125 -18.11 6.98 23.10
C SER A 125 -16.96 7.97 23.33
N SER A 126 -16.91 9.04 22.54
CA SER A 126 -15.86 10.07 22.66
C SER A 126 -15.92 10.82 23.99
N LEU A 127 -17.10 11.10 24.51
CA LEU A 127 -17.26 11.69 25.85
C LEU A 127 -16.80 10.72 26.95
N LEU A 128 -17.07 9.41 26.79
CA LEU A 128 -16.57 8.40 27.73
C LEU A 128 -15.05 8.22 27.62
N LEU A 129 -14.48 8.27 26.41
CA LEU A 129 -13.03 8.25 26.19
C LEU A 129 -12.36 9.44 26.88
N TRP A 130 -12.94 10.64 26.74
CA TRP A 130 -12.48 11.81 27.49
C TRP A 130 -12.54 11.58 29.00
N ALA A 131 -13.67 11.11 29.53
CA ALA A 131 -13.83 10.88 30.96
C ALA A 131 -12.83 9.87 31.51
N VAL A 132 -12.59 8.78 30.80
CA VAL A 132 -11.56 7.78 31.15
C VAL A 132 -10.17 8.39 31.11
N GLY A 133 -9.76 9.04 29.99
CA GLY A 133 -8.44 9.66 29.89
C GLY A 133 -8.17 10.71 30.96
N ALA A 134 -9.14 11.58 31.25
CA ALA A 134 -9.06 12.58 32.28
C ALA A 134 -8.95 11.96 33.69
N GLY A 135 -9.63 10.82 33.94
CA GLY A 135 -9.53 10.07 35.19
C GLY A 135 -8.14 9.52 35.46
N PHE A 136 -7.31 9.34 34.44
CA PHE A 136 -5.92 8.92 34.54
C PHE A 136 -4.92 10.08 34.33
N GLY A 137 -5.39 11.34 34.32
CA GLY A 137 -4.54 12.53 34.28
C GLY A 137 -4.13 13.02 32.89
N ALA A 138 -4.64 12.42 31.79
CA ALA A 138 -4.33 12.85 30.43
C ALA A 138 -5.21 14.03 29.97
N ALA A 139 -4.68 14.90 29.09
CA ALA A 139 -5.44 16.01 28.46
C ALA A 139 -6.34 15.50 27.32
N ALA A 140 -7.22 14.56 27.62
CA ALA A 140 -7.92 13.71 26.68
C ALA A 140 -9.10 14.36 25.94
N PHE A 141 -9.49 15.62 26.22
CA PHE A 141 -10.67 16.24 25.59
C PHE A 141 -10.48 16.43 24.08
N VAL A 142 -9.40 17.09 23.68
CA VAL A 142 -9.13 17.36 22.25
C VAL A 142 -8.93 16.04 21.47
N PRO A 143 -8.07 15.10 21.93
CA PRO A 143 -7.94 13.79 21.31
C PRO A 143 -9.27 13.02 21.17
N ALA A 144 -10.12 13.02 22.19
CA ALA A 144 -11.42 12.35 22.14
C ALA A 144 -12.36 13.00 21.09
N MET A 145 -12.38 14.33 21.00
CA MET A 145 -13.17 15.02 19.96
C MET A 145 -12.60 14.81 18.55
N GLN A 146 -11.30 14.63 18.42
CA GLN A 146 -10.68 14.24 17.15
C GLN A 146 -11.12 12.84 16.70
N VAL A 147 -11.26 11.88 17.60
CA VAL A 147 -11.82 10.55 17.28
C VAL A 147 -13.27 10.68 16.78
N PHE A 148 -14.10 11.48 17.43
CA PHE A 148 -15.47 11.77 16.97
C PHE A 148 -15.48 12.41 15.58
N ALA A 149 -14.66 13.45 15.36
CA ALA A 149 -14.59 14.14 14.10
C ALA A 149 -14.13 13.20 12.96
N ALA A 150 -13.13 12.35 13.23
CA ALA A 150 -12.65 11.37 12.29
C ALA A 150 -13.75 10.36 11.89
N ALA A 151 -14.50 9.85 12.87
CA ALA A 151 -15.64 8.96 12.63
C ALA A 151 -16.72 9.63 11.75
N MET A 152 -17.07 10.88 12.05
CA MET A 152 -18.09 11.62 11.31
C MET A 152 -17.67 11.94 9.87
N LEU A 153 -16.43 12.38 9.67
CA LEU A 153 -15.93 12.71 8.32
C LEU A 153 -15.80 11.44 7.46
N GLY A 154 -15.29 10.35 8.01
CA GLY A 154 -15.26 9.05 7.32
C GLY A 154 -16.65 8.54 7.00
N PHE A 155 -17.57 8.61 7.96
CA PHE A 155 -18.96 8.19 7.75
C PHE A 155 -19.65 9.01 6.66
N LEU A 156 -19.43 10.31 6.61
CA LEU A 156 -20.03 11.18 5.59
C LEU A 156 -19.63 10.75 4.18
N LEU A 157 -18.37 10.36 3.96
CA LEU A 157 -17.92 9.81 2.69
C LEU A 157 -18.63 8.49 2.36
N PHE A 158 -18.45 7.48 3.21
CA PHE A 158 -18.84 6.11 2.89
C PHE A 158 -20.36 5.93 2.86
N PHE A 159 -21.07 6.58 3.76
CA PHE A 159 -22.54 6.54 3.78
C PHE A 159 -23.13 7.24 2.55
N SER A 160 -22.64 8.44 2.20
CA SER A 160 -23.13 9.16 1.03
C SER A 160 -22.87 8.41 -0.26
N PHE A 161 -21.68 7.80 -0.38
CA PHE A 161 -21.36 6.95 -1.52
C PHE A 161 -22.27 5.70 -1.58
N ALA A 162 -22.51 5.05 -0.45
CA ALA A 162 -23.43 3.92 -0.38
C ALA A 162 -24.87 4.32 -0.75
N VAL A 163 -25.34 5.50 -0.33
CA VAL A 163 -26.65 6.04 -0.72
C VAL A 163 -26.70 6.32 -2.22
N LEU A 164 -25.63 6.86 -2.82
CA LEU A 164 -25.53 7.03 -4.26
C LEU A 164 -25.65 5.69 -4.99
N VAL A 165 -24.95 4.65 -4.53
CA VAL A 165 -25.05 3.30 -5.08
C VAL A 165 -26.48 2.76 -4.96
N CYS A 166 -27.19 2.98 -3.83
CA CYS A 166 -28.60 2.62 -3.69
C CYS A 166 -29.51 3.31 -4.73
N CYS A 167 -29.18 4.55 -5.11
CA CYS A 167 -29.94 5.27 -6.13
C CYS A 167 -29.65 4.75 -7.56
N VAL A 168 -28.48 4.24 -7.83
CA VAL A 168 -28.08 3.69 -9.15
C VAL A 168 -28.53 2.25 -9.33
N VAL A 169 -28.37 1.43 -8.30
CA VAL A 169 -28.71 0.00 -8.32
C VAL A 169 -30.20 -0.20 -8.02
N GLY A 170 -30.85 -1.12 -8.71
CA GLY A 170 -32.28 -1.45 -8.49
C GLY A 170 -32.52 -2.77 -7.77
N GLN A 171 -31.47 -3.55 -7.49
CA GLN A 171 -31.54 -4.87 -6.85
C GLN A 171 -30.90 -4.88 -5.46
N MET A 172 -31.62 -5.41 -4.46
CA MET A 172 -31.17 -5.40 -3.07
C MET A 172 -29.84 -6.16 -2.86
N ALA A 173 -29.70 -7.34 -3.50
CA ALA A 173 -28.49 -8.15 -3.38
C ALA A 173 -27.29 -7.57 -4.15
N ALA A 174 -27.52 -6.84 -5.24
CA ALA A 174 -26.46 -6.24 -6.04
C ALA A 174 -25.83 -5.01 -5.37
N MET A 175 -26.59 -4.30 -4.52
CA MET A 175 -26.10 -3.08 -3.88
C MET A 175 -24.81 -3.27 -3.06
N PRO A 176 -24.73 -4.19 -2.08
CA PRO A 176 -23.50 -4.35 -1.30
C PRO A 176 -22.33 -4.82 -2.16
N ILE A 177 -22.56 -5.65 -3.17
CA ILE A 177 -21.53 -6.14 -4.09
C ILE A 177 -20.96 -4.96 -4.91
N VAL A 178 -21.82 -4.15 -5.51
CA VAL A 178 -21.42 -2.97 -6.30
C VAL A 178 -20.71 -1.94 -5.41
N TYR A 179 -21.20 -1.73 -4.18
CA TYR A 179 -20.57 -0.82 -3.22
C TYR A 179 -19.12 -1.24 -2.89
N VAL A 180 -18.89 -2.51 -2.58
CA VAL A 180 -17.55 -3.03 -2.30
C VAL A 180 -16.67 -2.94 -3.55
N ILE A 181 -17.13 -3.43 -4.69
CA ILE A 181 -16.37 -3.38 -5.94
C ILE A 181 -15.92 -1.95 -6.24
N LEU A 182 -16.85 -0.98 -6.24
CA LEU A 182 -16.51 0.40 -6.58
C LEU A 182 -15.55 1.06 -5.59
N ASN A 183 -15.60 0.69 -4.30
CA ASN A 183 -14.62 1.21 -3.32
C ASN A 183 -13.20 0.71 -3.56
N PHE A 184 -13.00 -0.50 -4.09
CA PHE A 184 -11.69 -1.11 -4.30
C PHE A 184 -11.24 -1.13 -5.77
N THR A 185 -12.07 -0.61 -6.68
CA THR A 185 -11.81 -0.67 -8.13
C THR A 185 -10.47 -0.08 -8.52
N PHE A 186 -10.10 1.08 -8.01
CA PHE A 186 -8.83 1.73 -8.37
C PHE A 186 -7.62 0.90 -7.94
N PHE A 187 -7.64 0.39 -6.71
CA PHE A 187 -6.55 -0.43 -6.20
C PHE A 187 -6.40 -1.75 -6.96
N VAL A 188 -7.51 -2.46 -7.16
CA VAL A 188 -7.51 -3.75 -7.88
C VAL A 188 -7.11 -3.55 -9.35
N LEU A 189 -7.63 -2.50 -9.99
CA LEU A 189 -7.32 -2.21 -11.38
C LEU A 189 -5.84 -1.85 -11.55
N GLU A 190 -5.28 -1.00 -10.69
CA GLU A 190 -3.85 -0.67 -10.72
C GLU A 190 -2.99 -1.91 -10.48
N ALA A 191 -3.31 -2.73 -9.47
CA ALA A 191 -2.57 -3.94 -9.18
C ALA A 191 -2.53 -4.91 -10.37
N ILE A 192 -3.69 -5.14 -11.03
CA ILE A 192 -3.78 -6.02 -12.19
C ILE A 192 -3.04 -5.42 -13.40
N VAL A 193 -3.27 -4.14 -13.69
CA VAL A 193 -2.60 -3.49 -14.84
C VAL A 193 -1.10 -3.47 -14.63
N ARG A 194 -0.62 -3.18 -13.42
CA ARG A 194 0.79 -3.21 -13.06
C ARG A 194 1.38 -4.62 -13.23
N HIS A 195 0.69 -5.64 -12.73
CA HIS A 195 1.10 -7.04 -12.89
C HIS A 195 1.22 -7.44 -14.37
N LEU A 196 0.24 -7.08 -15.19
CA LEU A 196 0.28 -7.34 -16.62
C LEU A 196 1.38 -6.54 -17.33
N LEU A 197 1.55 -5.25 -16.99
CA LEU A 197 2.62 -4.43 -17.57
C LEU A 197 4.01 -4.92 -17.18
N PHE A 198 4.19 -5.40 -15.95
CA PHE A 198 5.44 -6.02 -15.52
C PHE A 198 5.86 -7.18 -16.42
N THR A 199 4.91 -7.95 -16.90
CA THR A 199 5.16 -9.08 -17.80
C THR A 199 5.62 -8.63 -19.19
N PHE A 200 5.12 -7.48 -19.70
CA PHE A 200 5.36 -7.05 -21.10
C PHE A 200 6.41 -5.96 -21.22
N VAL A 201 6.53 -5.07 -20.23
CA VAL A 201 7.37 -3.90 -20.35
C VAL A 201 8.72 -4.15 -19.69
N TYR A 202 9.75 -4.28 -20.50
CA TYR A 202 11.13 -4.46 -20.03
C TYR A 202 11.57 -3.26 -19.18
N GLY A 203 12.16 -3.53 -18.02
CA GLY A 203 12.57 -2.49 -17.07
C GLY A 203 11.46 -1.99 -16.13
N MET A 204 10.24 -2.57 -16.17
CA MET A 204 9.14 -2.20 -15.29
C MET A 204 9.32 -2.82 -13.90
N PRO A 205 9.27 -2.05 -12.78
CA PRO A 205 9.33 -2.62 -11.44
C PRO A 205 8.01 -3.32 -11.06
N TYR A 206 8.12 -4.47 -10.39
CA TYR A 206 6.96 -5.22 -9.91
C TYR A 206 6.22 -4.48 -8.79
N SER A 207 6.95 -4.02 -7.80
CA SER A 207 6.39 -3.19 -6.73
C SER A 207 7.06 -1.81 -6.75
N GLN A 208 6.28 -0.79 -6.43
CA GLN A 208 6.90 0.50 -6.11
C GLN A 208 7.52 0.41 -4.72
N SER A 209 8.69 1.01 -4.56
CA SER A 209 9.25 1.22 -3.24
C SER A 209 8.25 1.95 -2.33
N SER A 210 8.41 1.80 -1.03
CA SER A 210 7.57 2.42 0.00
C SER A 210 7.42 3.95 -0.14
N THR A 211 8.29 4.61 -0.91
CA THR A 211 8.28 6.06 -1.16
C THR A 211 7.38 6.47 -2.33
N MET A 212 7.09 5.58 -3.26
CA MET A 212 6.14 5.85 -4.34
C MET A 212 4.75 5.38 -3.91
N GLN A 213 4.04 6.25 -3.20
CA GLN A 213 2.65 5.97 -2.85
C GLN A 213 1.81 5.90 -4.14
N SER A 214 1.24 4.74 -4.39
CA SER A 214 0.35 4.49 -5.53
C SER A 214 -0.83 5.46 -5.52
N PHE A 215 -1.10 6.11 -6.65
CA PHE A 215 -2.29 6.95 -6.82
C PHE A 215 -3.57 6.17 -6.47
N ALA A 216 -3.65 4.91 -6.89
CA ALA A 216 -4.82 4.07 -6.63
C ALA A 216 -5.01 3.76 -5.14
N LEU A 217 -3.93 3.71 -4.36
CA LEU A 217 -4.03 3.58 -2.90
C LEU A 217 -4.77 4.77 -2.30
N HIS A 218 -4.40 6.00 -2.69
CA HIS A 218 -5.09 7.21 -2.23
C HIS A 218 -6.48 7.37 -2.83
N ALA A 219 -6.69 6.93 -4.08
CA ALA A 219 -7.99 6.89 -4.73
C ALA A 219 -8.92 5.79 -4.18
N THR A 220 -8.40 4.87 -3.33
CA THR A 220 -9.15 3.85 -2.59
C THR A 220 -9.28 4.28 -1.12
N PRO A 221 -10.35 5.00 -0.72
CA PRO A 221 -10.39 5.72 0.56
C PRO A 221 -10.16 4.83 1.77
N VAL A 222 -10.65 3.59 1.76
CA VAL A 222 -10.45 2.65 2.88
C VAL A 222 -8.97 2.37 3.09
N LEU A 223 -8.25 2.03 2.01
CA LEU A 223 -6.83 1.69 2.08
C LEU A 223 -5.96 2.94 2.29
N GLY A 224 -6.29 4.05 1.62
CA GLY A 224 -5.57 5.30 1.77
C GLY A 224 -5.58 5.82 3.21
N LEU A 225 -6.73 5.73 3.90
CA LEU A 225 -6.83 6.09 5.32
C LEU A 225 -6.10 5.10 6.24
N LEU A 226 -6.02 3.82 5.87
CA LEU A 226 -5.33 2.81 6.66
C LEU A 226 -3.82 2.80 6.47
N GLN A 227 -3.30 3.12 5.29
CA GLN A 227 -1.89 2.96 4.95
C GLN A 227 -1.05 4.25 5.02
N GLY A 228 -1.53 5.27 5.71
CA GLY A 228 -0.73 6.46 6.00
C GLY A 228 -1.37 7.80 5.64
N GLY A 229 -2.49 7.82 4.91
CA GLY A 229 -3.23 9.05 4.62
C GLY A 229 -3.85 9.71 5.86
N PHE A 230 -4.04 8.94 6.93
CA PHE A 230 -4.49 9.42 8.24
C PHE A 230 -3.79 8.60 9.35
N ARG A 231 -2.86 9.24 10.06
CA ARG A 231 -1.98 8.55 11.02
C ARG A 231 -1.73 9.36 12.28
N VAL A 232 -1.31 8.67 13.34
CA VAL A 232 -0.77 9.32 14.53
C VAL A 232 0.73 9.53 14.31
N ALA A 233 1.16 10.76 14.24
CA ALA A 233 2.57 11.15 14.26
C ALA A 233 3.02 11.29 15.72
N THR A 234 4.22 10.80 16.00
CA THR A 234 4.88 10.93 17.31
C THR A 234 6.32 11.33 17.08
N ASP A 235 6.72 12.43 17.70
CA ASP A 235 8.11 12.87 17.68
C ASP A 235 8.90 12.13 18.78
N TRP A 236 10.19 11.95 18.56
CA TRP A 236 11.12 11.37 19.51
C TRP A 236 12.08 12.45 19.99
N ALA A 237 12.20 12.63 21.30
CA ALA A 237 13.18 13.54 21.88
C ALA A 237 14.18 12.80 22.76
N GLU A 238 15.42 13.25 22.75
CA GLU A 238 16.47 12.76 23.62
C GLU A 238 16.55 13.59 24.90
N ARG A 239 16.56 12.90 26.05
CA ARG A 239 16.94 13.46 27.35
C ARG A 239 17.92 12.50 28.02
N ASP A 240 19.05 13.05 28.46
CA ASP A 240 20.09 12.31 29.22
C ASP A 240 20.59 11.02 28.52
N GLY A 241 20.72 11.06 27.18
CA GLY A 241 21.19 9.92 26.37
C GLY A 241 20.18 8.80 26.19
N MET A 242 18.92 8.99 26.60
CA MET A 242 17.81 8.08 26.34
C MET A 242 16.74 8.73 25.48
N TYR A 243 16.17 7.92 24.57
CA TYR A 243 15.09 8.35 23.68
C TYR A 243 13.75 8.26 24.40
N TYR A 244 13.10 9.39 24.52
CA TYR A 244 11.72 9.48 24.99
C TYR A 244 10.83 9.83 23.81
N MET A 245 9.70 9.15 23.69
CA MET A 245 8.66 9.54 22.77
C MET A 245 8.14 10.92 23.18
N GLU A 246 8.35 11.94 22.34
CA GLU A 246 8.00 13.28 22.71
C GLU A 246 6.50 13.51 22.87
N LEU A 247 6.21 14.47 23.68
CA LEU A 247 5.04 14.81 24.47
C LEU A 247 3.77 15.22 23.72
N ASN A 248 3.70 15.12 22.37
CA ASN A 248 2.52 15.52 21.62
C ASN A 248 2.19 14.58 20.46
N PRO A 249 1.53 13.44 20.71
CA PRO A 249 0.99 12.64 19.62
C PRO A 249 -0.09 13.47 18.90
N GLN A 250 0.10 13.69 17.59
CA GLN A 250 -0.82 14.45 16.74
C GLN A 250 -1.39 13.58 15.64
N LEU A 251 -2.64 13.85 15.25
CA LEU A 251 -3.23 13.24 14.07
C LEU A 251 -2.87 14.07 12.83
N GLU A 252 -2.21 13.42 11.89
CA GLU A 252 -1.91 13.94 10.57
C GLU A 252 -2.90 13.42 9.52
N GLY A 253 -3.07 14.18 8.43
CA GLY A 253 -3.93 13.78 7.30
C GLY A 253 -5.34 14.34 7.34
N TRP A 254 -5.63 15.35 8.17
CA TRP A 254 -6.92 16.01 8.23
C TRP A 254 -7.35 16.61 6.88
N GLY A 255 -6.39 17.14 6.09
CA GLY A 255 -6.66 17.66 4.75
C GLY A 255 -7.18 16.58 3.80
N TYR A 256 -6.57 15.40 3.83
CA TYR A 256 -7.02 14.26 3.03
C TYR A 256 -8.41 13.77 3.48
N LEU A 257 -8.63 13.57 4.78
CA LEU A 257 -9.92 13.15 5.32
C LEU A 257 -11.02 14.20 5.05
N GLY A 258 -10.69 15.49 5.16
CA GLY A 258 -11.59 16.60 4.83
C GLY A 258 -11.97 16.64 3.34
N ALA A 259 -11.01 16.41 2.44
CA ALA A 259 -11.27 16.30 1.01
C ALA A 259 -12.20 15.11 0.68
N LEU A 260 -11.97 13.96 1.33
CA LEU A 260 -12.85 12.80 1.20
C LEU A 260 -14.26 13.07 1.72
N ALA A 261 -14.40 13.77 2.84
CA ALA A 261 -15.72 14.16 3.38
C ALA A 261 -16.44 15.15 2.44
N ALA A 262 -15.72 16.10 1.84
CA ALA A 262 -16.27 17.00 0.84
C ALA A 262 -16.77 16.23 -0.40
N LEU A 263 -16.00 15.23 -0.86
CA LEU A 263 -16.43 14.31 -1.92
C LEU A 263 -17.70 13.54 -1.50
N GLY A 264 -17.83 13.14 -0.24
CA GLY A 264 -19.03 12.54 0.31
C GLY A 264 -20.26 13.44 0.18
N LEU A 265 -20.11 14.76 0.44
CA LEU A 265 -21.21 15.72 0.22
C LEU A 265 -21.62 15.82 -1.25
N VAL A 266 -20.65 15.76 -2.16
CA VAL A 266 -20.93 15.72 -3.62
C VAL A 266 -21.72 14.45 -3.95
N PHE A 267 -21.34 13.30 -3.41
CA PHE A 267 -22.09 12.04 -3.61
C PHE A 267 -23.50 12.11 -3.05
N ALA A 268 -23.70 12.74 -1.88
CA ALA A 268 -25.03 12.95 -1.31
C ALA A 268 -25.90 13.83 -2.21
N LEU A 269 -25.33 14.90 -2.76
CA LEU A 269 -26.04 15.78 -3.72
C LEU A 269 -26.38 15.02 -5.00
N CYS A 270 -25.46 14.26 -5.56
CA CYS A 270 -25.71 13.43 -6.74
C CYS A 270 -26.81 12.39 -6.47
N ALA A 271 -26.77 11.72 -5.31
CA ALA A 271 -27.79 10.77 -4.91
C ALA A 271 -29.18 11.43 -4.79
N PHE A 272 -29.25 12.62 -4.19
CA PHE A 272 -30.49 13.40 -4.09
C PHE A 272 -31.07 13.74 -5.46
N LEU A 273 -30.22 14.25 -6.38
CA LEU A 273 -30.64 14.60 -7.74
C LEU A 273 -31.07 13.37 -8.54
N LEU A 274 -30.33 12.25 -8.43
CA LEU A 274 -30.69 11.01 -9.09
C LEU A 274 -32.04 10.46 -8.58
N LEU A 275 -32.27 10.48 -7.28
CA LEU A 275 -33.52 10.00 -6.70
C LEU A 275 -34.73 10.82 -7.18
N LYS A 276 -34.57 12.12 -7.37
CA LYS A 276 -35.63 13.01 -7.88
C LYS A 276 -36.10 12.59 -9.28
N HIS A 277 -35.17 12.18 -10.14
CA HIS A 277 -35.41 11.79 -11.53
C HIS A 277 -35.52 10.28 -11.75
N ARG A 278 -35.40 9.46 -10.69
CA ARG A 278 -35.42 8.00 -10.79
C ARG A 278 -36.82 7.50 -11.16
N GLU A 279 -36.90 6.67 -12.18
CA GLU A 279 -38.12 5.92 -12.56
C GLU A 279 -38.33 4.76 -11.58
N MET A 280 -39.43 4.76 -10.84
CA MET A 280 -39.72 3.72 -9.84
C MET A 280 -40.05 2.37 -10.49
N GLU A 281 -40.45 2.37 -11.75
CA GLU A 281 -40.76 1.18 -12.55
C GLU A 281 -39.55 0.27 -12.75
N ARG A 282 -38.35 0.83 -12.70
CA ARG A 282 -37.09 0.09 -12.86
C ARG A 282 -36.54 -0.50 -11.55
N SER A 283 -37.36 -0.52 -10.49
CA SER A 283 -37.00 -1.24 -9.26
C SER A 283 -36.95 -2.74 -9.55
N GLY A 284 -35.84 -3.39 -9.15
CA GLY A 284 -35.54 -4.79 -9.47
C GLY A 284 -34.63 -5.00 -10.67
N ASP A 285 -34.23 -3.94 -11.42
CA ASP A 285 -33.19 -4.01 -12.43
C ASP A 285 -31.82 -3.92 -11.76
N VAL A 286 -30.78 -4.53 -12.35
CA VAL A 286 -29.41 -4.42 -11.81
C VAL A 286 -28.98 -2.95 -11.77
N ILE A 287 -29.22 -2.21 -12.86
CA ILE A 287 -29.00 -0.76 -12.95
C ILE A 287 -30.34 -0.08 -13.25
N ALA A 288 -30.81 0.71 -12.29
CA ALA A 288 -32.07 1.42 -12.38
C ALA A 288 -31.99 2.64 -13.31
N VAL A 289 -30.81 3.24 -13.49
CA VAL A 289 -30.59 4.44 -14.30
C VAL A 289 -30.27 4.06 -15.74
N GLY A 290 -31.19 4.33 -16.68
CA GLY A 290 -31.13 3.83 -18.06
C GLY A 290 -29.90 4.26 -18.85
N TRP A 291 -29.49 5.52 -18.75
CA TRP A 291 -28.34 6.07 -19.49
C TRP A 291 -26.98 5.54 -18.99
N LEU A 292 -26.91 5.03 -17.75
CA LEU A 292 -25.69 4.40 -17.21
C LEU A 292 -25.50 2.95 -17.67
N ARG A 293 -26.52 2.28 -18.16
CA ARG A 293 -26.46 0.84 -18.53
C ARG A 293 -25.38 0.51 -19.54
N PRO A 294 -25.24 1.25 -20.67
CA PRO A 294 -24.17 0.95 -21.65
C PRO A 294 -22.78 1.13 -21.07
N GLY A 295 -22.55 2.24 -20.38
CA GLY A 295 -21.26 2.50 -19.73
C GLY A 295 -20.87 1.42 -18.71
N ALA A 296 -21.81 1.03 -17.86
CA ALA A 296 -21.60 -0.01 -16.88
C ALA A 296 -21.32 -1.38 -17.51
N LEU A 297 -21.92 -1.71 -18.66
CA LEU A 297 -21.61 -2.93 -19.41
C LEU A 297 -20.15 -2.95 -19.86
N TYR A 298 -19.65 -1.84 -20.43
CA TYR A 298 -18.26 -1.75 -20.90
C TYR A 298 -17.27 -1.80 -19.74
N VAL A 299 -17.51 -1.05 -18.66
CA VAL A 299 -16.67 -1.07 -17.46
C VAL A 299 -16.64 -2.48 -16.85
N PHE A 300 -17.78 -3.13 -16.72
CA PHE A 300 -17.86 -4.51 -16.23
C PHE A 300 -17.11 -5.48 -17.15
N THR A 301 -17.24 -5.34 -18.46
CA THR A 301 -16.54 -6.17 -19.45
C THR A 301 -15.02 -6.04 -19.32
N ILE A 302 -14.51 -4.80 -19.26
CA ILE A 302 -13.07 -4.55 -19.11
C ILE A 302 -12.57 -5.06 -17.76
N GLY A 303 -13.32 -4.82 -16.68
CA GLY A 303 -13.00 -5.36 -15.36
C GLY A 303 -12.91 -6.88 -15.35
N CYS A 304 -13.89 -7.58 -15.93
CA CYS A 304 -13.86 -9.03 -16.09
C CYS A 304 -12.72 -9.49 -16.98
N ALA A 305 -12.43 -8.79 -18.07
CA ALA A 305 -11.31 -9.11 -18.95
C ALA A 305 -9.98 -9.08 -18.19
N LEU A 306 -9.73 -8.04 -17.43
CA LEU A 306 -8.50 -7.88 -16.65
C LEU A 306 -8.41 -8.92 -15.54
N VAL A 307 -9.46 -9.10 -14.73
CA VAL A 307 -9.46 -10.04 -13.60
C VAL A 307 -9.34 -11.49 -14.08
N LEU A 308 -10.22 -11.92 -14.99
CA LEU A 308 -10.20 -13.31 -15.50
C LEU A 308 -8.98 -13.55 -16.39
N GLY A 309 -8.57 -12.57 -17.18
CA GLY A 309 -7.38 -12.67 -18.03
C GLY A 309 -6.11 -12.81 -17.18
N ALA A 310 -5.92 -11.99 -16.15
CA ALA A 310 -4.80 -12.10 -15.22
C ALA A 310 -4.81 -13.43 -14.45
N LEU A 311 -5.99 -13.87 -13.97
CA LEU A 311 -6.13 -15.16 -13.29
C LEU A 311 -5.75 -16.33 -14.21
N MET A 312 -6.17 -16.29 -15.47
CA MET A 312 -5.82 -17.32 -16.44
C MET A 312 -4.33 -17.28 -16.78
N ALA A 313 -3.76 -16.09 -16.94
CA ALA A 313 -2.33 -15.94 -17.17
C ALA A 313 -1.51 -16.53 -16.03
N GLU A 314 -1.92 -16.33 -14.78
CA GLU A 314 -1.26 -16.90 -13.61
C GLU A 314 -1.41 -18.42 -13.53
N LEU A 315 -2.62 -18.95 -13.78
CA LEU A 315 -2.87 -20.41 -13.79
C LEU A 315 -2.06 -21.14 -14.86
N PHE A 316 -1.74 -20.50 -15.97
CA PHE A 316 -0.94 -21.03 -17.06
C PHE A 316 0.43 -20.37 -17.18
N SER A 317 0.99 -19.88 -16.07
CA SER A 317 2.23 -19.10 -16.04
C SER A 317 3.42 -19.80 -16.69
N SER A 318 3.54 -21.13 -16.55
CA SER A 318 4.59 -21.92 -17.21
C SER A 318 4.56 -21.86 -18.75
N GLN A 319 3.43 -21.50 -19.36
CA GLN A 319 3.22 -21.44 -20.81
C GLN A 319 3.07 -20.01 -21.30
N THR A 320 2.73 -19.07 -20.43
CA THR A 320 2.42 -17.68 -20.77
C THR A 320 3.49 -16.69 -20.34
N ALA A 321 4.47 -17.12 -19.55
CA ALA A 321 5.41 -16.27 -18.82
C ALA A 321 6.08 -15.18 -19.70
N ASP A 322 6.18 -15.37 -21.00
CA ASP A 322 6.81 -14.39 -21.91
C ASP A 322 6.10 -14.29 -23.27
N ASN A 323 4.84 -14.73 -23.35
CA ASN A 323 4.14 -14.69 -24.63
C ASN A 323 2.91 -13.77 -24.58
N PHE A 324 3.08 -12.56 -25.10
CA PHE A 324 2.04 -11.54 -25.25
C PHE A 324 0.71 -12.09 -25.82
N TRP A 325 0.80 -12.96 -26.85
CA TRP A 325 -0.39 -13.46 -27.54
C TRP A 325 -1.26 -14.35 -26.65
N TYR A 326 -0.66 -15.16 -25.76
CA TYR A 326 -1.44 -15.98 -24.82
C TYR A 326 -2.15 -15.12 -23.78
N VAL A 327 -1.48 -14.12 -23.22
CA VAL A 327 -2.12 -13.21 -22.26
C VAL A 327 -3.23 -12.41 -22.93
N LEU A 328 -3.00 -11.92 -24.16
CA LEU A 328 -4.02 -11.22 -24.94
C LEU A 328 -5.23 -12.14 -25.23
N LEU A 329 -4.99 -13.41 -25.56
CA LEU A 329 -6.05 -14.40 -25.73
C LEU A 329 -6.88 -14.55 -24.44
N PHE A 330 -6.24 -14.66 -23.29
CA PHE A 330 -6.95 -14.79 -22.01
C PHE A 330 -7.73 -13.52 -21.64
N LEU A 331 -7.19 -12.34 -21.95
CA LEU A 331 -7.93 -11.08 -21.83
C LEU A 331 -9.19 -11.07 -22.72
N PHE A 332 -9.08 -11.57 -23.95
CA PHE A 332 -10.24 -11.67 -24.86
C PHE A 332 -11.27 -12.70 -24.37
N VAL A 333 -10.84 -13.83 -23.83
CA VAL A 333 -11.74 -14.81 -23.19
C VAL A 333 -12.46 -14.17 -22.00
N GLY A 334 -11.75 -13.44 -21.15
CA GLY A 334 -12.31 -12.70 -20.03
C GLY A 334 -13.29 -11.61 -20.49
N ALA A 335 -12.97 -10.89 -21.57
CA ALA A 335 -13.86 -9.90 -22.20
C ALA A 335 -15.12 -10.55 -22.76
N PHE A 336 -15.00 -11.69 -23.43
CA PHE A 336 -16.13 -12.46 -23.94
C PHE A 336 -17.09 -12.86 -22.80
N VAL A 337 -16.55 -13.48 -21.76
CA VAL A 337 -17.35 -13.90 -20.59
C VAL A 337 -18.01 -12.68 -19.93
N GLY A 338 -17.22 -11.63 -19.64
CA GLY A 338 -17.72 -10.41 -18.99
C GLY A 338 -18.79 -9.71 -19.81
N TYR A 339 -18.62 -9.57 -21.10
CA TYR A 339 -19.57 -8.89 -21.96
C TYR A 339 -20.92 -9.61 -22.03
N PHE A 340 -20.92 -10.91 -22.30
CA PHE A 340 -22.15 -11.66 -22.41
C PHE A 340 -22.83 -11.88 -21.08
N VAL A 341 -22.10 -12.15 -20.01
CA VAL A 341 -22.66 -12.22 -18.65
C VAL A 341 -23.25 -10.86 -18.23
N GLY A 342 -22.51 -9.77 -18.42
CA GLY A 342 -23.01 -8.42 -18.14
C GLY A 342 -24.27 -8.09 -18.92
N LYS A 343 -24.33 -8.47 -20.20
CA LYS A 343 -25.49 -8.26 -21.05
C LYS A 343 -26.69 -9.12 -20.62
N MET A 344 -26.46 -10.39 -20.22
CA MET A 344 -27.50 -11.27 -19.65
C MET A 344 -28.09 -10.66 -18.38
N LEU A 345 -27.25 -10.14 -17.49
CA LEU A 345 -27.69 -9.50 -16.26
C LEU A 345 -28.51 -8.23 -16.52
N LEU A 346 -28.09 -7.40 -17.50
CA LEU A 346 -28.79 -6.16 -17.83
C LEU A 346 -30.11 -6.39 -18.57
N GLN A 347 -30.16 -7.40 -19.47
CA GLN A 347 -31.35 -7.71 -20.28
C GLN A 347 -32.25 -8.76 -19.65
N LYS A 348 -31.82 -9.41 -18.55
CA LYS A 348 -32.55 -10.51 -17.87
C LYS A 348 -32.96 -11.65 -18.82
N THR A 349 -32.12 -11.93 -19.83
CA THR A 349 -32.33 -13.00 -20.80
C THR A 349 -31.01 -13.66 -21.14
N ILE A 350 -31.03 -14.95 -21.41
CA ILE A 350 -29.90 -15.72 -21.88
C ILE A 350 -29.69 -15.61 -23.41
N HIS A 351 -30.66 -15.09 -24.14
CA HIS A 351 -30.64 -14.98 -25.61
C HIS A 351 -29.92 -13.70 -26.08
N VAL A 352 -28.67 -13.48 -25.62
CA VAL A 352 -27.90 -12.26 -25.91
C VAL A 352 -26.85 -12.43 -27.03
N PHE A 353 -26.53 -13.69 -27.39
CA PHE A 353 -25.47 -14.01 -28.35
C PHE A 353 -25.78 -13.58 -29.80
N ARG A 354 -27.06 -13.40 -30.15
CA ARG A 354 -27.46 -13.00 -31.51
C ARG A 354 -27.11 -11.54 -31.82
N SER A 355 -26.89 -10.72 -30.81
CA SER A 355 -26.61 -9.30 -30.97
C SER A 355 -25.51 -8.86 -30.02
N GLY A 356 -24.74 -7.83 -30.39
CA GLY A 356 -23.76 -7.21 -29.49
C GLY A 356 -22.30 -7.54 -29.79
N TRP A 357 -22.02 -8.31 -30.82
CA TRP A 357 -20.64 -8.60 -31.26
C TRP A 357 -19.80 -7.35 -31.55
N LEU A 358 -20.46 -6.28 -32.03
CA LEU A 358 -19.79 -4.99 -32.26
C LEU A 358 -19.29 -4.39 -30.94
N GLY A 359 -20.07 -4.43 -29.86
CA GLY A 359 -19.65 -3.92 -28.55
C GLY A 359 -18.50 -4.73 -27.94
N LEU A 360 -18.54 -6.06 -28.06
CA LEU A 360 -17.43 -6.92 -27.70
C LEU A 360 -16.18 -6.60 -28.51
N GLY A 361 -16.33 -6.42 -29.85
CA GLY A 361 -15.23 -6.05 -30.73
C GLY A 361 -14.56 -4.74 -30.34
N ILE A 362 -15.32 -3.74 -29.90
CA ILE A 362 -14.80 -2.47 -29.36
C ILE A 362 -13.95 -2.71 -28.10
N CYS A 363 -14.42 -3.55 -27.17
CA CYS A 363 -13.67 -3.88 -25.96
C CYS A 363 -12.37 -4.62 -26.30
N CYS A 364 -12.43 -5.63 -27.17
CA CYS A 364 -11.25 -6.38 -27.59
C CYS A 364 -10.25 -5.48 -28.33
N LEU A 365 -10.71 -4.57 -29.19
CA LEU A 365 -9.85 -3.60 -29.86
C LEU A 365 -9.20 -2.64 -28.86
N ALA A 366 -9.94 -2.15 -27.87
CA ALA A 366 -9.38 -1.28 -26.83
C ALA A 366 -8.29 -2.00 -26.01
N LEU A 367 -8.51 -3.26 -25.64
CA LEU A 367 -7.51 -4.08 -24.95
C LEU A 367 -6.29 -4.34 -25.84
N LEU A 368 -6.49 -4.69 -27.12
CA LEU A 368 -5.40 -4.87 -28.08
C LEU A 368 -4.55 -3.61 -28.24
N LEU A 369 -5.18 -2.45 -28.37
CA LEU A 369 -4.47 -1.18 -28.51
C LEU A 369 -3.72 -0.81 -27.21
N ALA A 370 -4.33 -1.00 -26.04
CA ALA A 370 -3.73 -0.68 -24.76
C ALA A 370 -2.50 -1.56 -24.46
N PHE A 371 -2.66 -2.88 -24.55
CA PHE A 371 -1.57 -3.82 -24.24
C PHE A 371 -0.58 -3.95 -25.40
N GLY A 372 -1.03 -3.80 -26.65
CA GLY A 372 -0.14 -3.71 -27.81
C GLY A 372 0.76 -2.46 -27.76
N ALA A 373 0.25 -1.33 -27.29
CA ALA A 373 1.06 -0.13 -27.07
C ALA A 373 2.17 -0.35 -26.03
N ALA A 374 1.88 -1.17 -24.99
CA ALA A 374 2.85 -1.54 -23.97
C ALA A 374 3.91 -2.52 -24.52
N GLU A 375 3.50 -3.57 -25.24
CA GLU A 375 4.39 -4.59 -25.81
C GLU A 375 5.36 -3.98 -26.84
N PHE A 376 4.84 -3.15 -27.73
CA PHE A 376 5.67 -2.49 -28.76
C PHE A 376 6.39 -1.23 -28.26
N ASP A 377 6.30 -0.95 -26.95
CA ASP A 377 6.94 0.20 -26.30
C ASP A 377 6.71 1.53 -27.06
N LEU A 378 5.44 1.79 -27.41
CA LEU A 378 5.07 3.00 -28.17
C LEU A 378 5.36 4.28 -27.39
N PHE A 379 5.41 4.22 -26.05
CA PHE A 379 5.73 5.34 -25.16
C PHE A 379 7.22 5.46 -24.85
N GLY A 380 8.07 4.55 -25.36
CA GLY A 380 9.51 4.56 -25.14
C GLY A 380 9.95 4.28 -23.69
N TYR A 381 9.08 3.64 -22.90
CA TYR A 381 9.36 3.38 -21.49
C TYR A 381 10.60 2.50 -21.30
N SER A 382 10.73 1.41 -22.07
CA SER A 382 11.84 0.47 -21.93
C SER A 382 13.18 1.05 -22.44
N ARG A 383 13.13 2.12 -23.25
CA ARG A 383 14.32 2.82 -23.79
C ARG A 383 14.66 4.10 -23.03
N TYR A 384 13.83 4.46 -22.04
CA TYR A 384 14.04 5.71 -21.31
C TYR A 384 15.28 5.62 -20.42
N LEU A 385 16.24 6.49 -20.69
CA LEU A 385 17.43 6.72 -19.88
C LEU A 385 17.38 8.18 -19.40
N PRO A 386 17.44 8.44 -18.07
CA PRO A 386 17.44 9.81 -17.58
C PRO A 386 18.75 10.52 -17.99
N GLU A 387 18.64 11.81 -18.33
CA GLU A 387 19.81 12.64 -18.64
C GLU A 387 20.66 12.82 -17.35
N ARG A 388 21.99 12.79 -17.48
CA ARG A 388 22.90 12.94 -16.32
C ARG A 388 22.59 14.18 -15.48
N GLY A 389 22.31 15.32 -16.13
CA GLY A 389 22.01 16.58 -15.46
C GLY A 389 20.69 16.60 -14.67
N ALA A 390 19.79 15.68 -14.95
CA ALA A 390 18.53 15.54 -14.24
C ALA A 390 18.61 14.57 -13.06
N VAL A 391 19.71 13.78 -12.94
CA VAL A 391 19.91 12.79 -11.87
C VAL A 391 20.73 13.41 -10.74
N GLN A 392 20.14 13.50 -9.56
CA GLN A 392 20.83 13.96 -8.35
C GLN A 392 21.59 12.83 -7.65
N ALA A 393 20.98 11.64 -7.57
CA ALA A 393 21.58 10.47 -6.94
C ALA A 393 21.12 9.18 -7.64
N ALA A 394 21.94 8.14 -7.58
CA ALA A 394 21.59 6.83 -8.10
C ALA A 394 21.90 5.73 -7.09
N GLY A 395 21.21 4.60 -7.24
CA GLY A 395 21.41 3.43 -6.40
C GLY A 395 21.16 2.12 -7.14
N LEU A 396 21.80 1.07 -6.65
CA LEU A 396 21.61 -0.31 -7.07
C LEU A 396 21.14 -1.13 -5.87
N THR A 397 20.08 -1.91 -6.07
CA THR A 397 19.53 -2.76 -5.03
C THR A 397 19.23 -4.14 -5.60
N HIS A 398 19.71 -5.19 -4.94
CA HIS A 398 19.35 -6.55 -5.27
C HIS A 398 17.88 -6.82 -4.88
N TYR A 399 17.19 -7.67 -5.63
CA TYR A 399 15.76 -7.98 -5.39
C TYR A 399 15.43 -8.39 -3.94
N GLN A 400 16.33 -9.08 -3.27
CA GLN A 400 16.14 -9.55 -1.90
C GLN A 400 16.51 -8.52 -0.82
N SER A 401 17.10 -7.39 -1.20
CA SER A 401 17.50 -6.35 -0.25
C SER A 401 16.34 -5.40 0.02
N SER A 402 16.04 -5.16 1.30
CA SER A 402 15.05 -4.17 1.71
C SER A 402 15.74 -2.81 1.87
N GLY A 403 15.36 -1.83 1.06
CA GLY A 403 15.80 -0.44 1.22
C GLY A 403 16.11 0.26 -0.09
N LEU A 404 15.89 1.57 -0.10
CA LEU A 404 16.23 2.47 -1.20
C LEU A 404 17.53 3.18 -0.85
N TYR A 405 18.62 2.64 -1.34
CA TYR A 405 19.95 3.20 -1.12
C TYR A 405 20.37 3.98 -2.36
N THR A 406 20.61 5.29 -2.21
CA THR A 406 21.06 6.15 -3.32
C THR A 406 22.25 7.00 -2.86
N THR A 407 23.26 7.14 -3.69
CA THR A 407 24.41 8.00 -3.46
C THR A 407 24.49 9.12 -4.49
N GLN A 408 25.09 10.25 -4.10
CA GLN A 408 25.35 11.41 -4.96
C GLN A 408 26.75 11.37 -5.59
N ASP A 409 27.50 10.28 -5.41
CA ASP A 409 28.83 10.14 -6.01
C ASP A 409 28.73 10.17 -7.55
N ASP A 410 29.41 11.15 -8.14
CA ASP A 410 29.31 11.42 -9.58
C ASP A 410 29.82 10.28 -10.44
N ALA A 411 30.90 9.60 -10.03
CA ALA A 411 31.47 8.48 -10.76
C ALA A 411 30.50 7.29 -10.71
N PHE A 412 29.99 6.97 -9.51
CA PHE A 412 29.02 5.91 -9.33
C PHE A 412 27.74 6.15 -10.14
N VAL A 413 27.22 7.38 -10.15
CA VAL A 413 26.03 7.73 -10.95
C VAL A 413 26.28 7.53 -12.45
N GLN A 414 27.48 7.87 -12.96
CA GLN A 414 27.84 7.61 -14.35
C GLN A 414 27.93 6.11 -14.66
N ASP A 415 28.51 5.33 -13.78
CA ASP A 415 28.61 3.87 -13.94
C ASP A 415 27.25 3.20 -13.90
N VAL A 416 26.32 3.65 -13.04
CA VAL A 416 24.92 3.17 -13.02
C VAL A 416 24.20 3.53 -14.32
N LEU A 417 24.41 4.72 -14.88
CA LEU A 417 23.85 5.10 -16.18
C LEU A 417 24.43 4.24 -17.31
N ALA A 418 25.72 3.92 -17.27
CA ALA A 418 26.37 3.03 -18.23
C ALA A 418 25.82 1.60 -18.12
N LEU A 419 25.65 1.07 -16.90
CA LEU A 419 24.99 -0.23 -16.66
C LEU A 419 23.55 -0.23 -17.21
N HIS A 420 22.79 0.83 -16.94
CA HIS A 420 21.41 0.97 -17.44
C HIS A 420 21.36 0.99 -18.97
N THR A 421 22.31 1.70 -19.60
CA THR A 421 22.44 1.73 -21.07
C THR A 421 22.73 0.33 -21.63
N ALA A 422 23.63 -0.42 -20.99
CA ALA A 422 23.93 -1.81 -21.36
C ALA A 422 22.70 -2.72 -21.20
N ALA A 423 21.96 -2.58 -20.09
CA ALA A 423 20.74 -3.35 -19.84
C ALA A 423 19.65 -3.10 -20.91
N ILE A 424 19.49 -1.84 -21.36
CA ILE A 424 18.57 -1.48 -22.45
C ILE A 424 19.03 -2.10 -23.78
N ALA A 425 20.34 -2.08 -24.06
CA ALA A 425 20.91 -2.61 -25.31
C ALA A 425 20.73 -4.14 -25.41
N GLU A 426 20.80 -4.85 -24.30
CA GLU A 426 20.64 -6.31 -24.25
C GLU A 426 19.17 -6.78 -24.20
N LYS A 427 18.17 -5.90 -24.24
CA LYS A 427 16.75 -6.24 -24.16
C LYS A 427 16.38 -7.47 -24.99
N GLY A 428 16.67 -7.44 -26.31
CA GLY A 428 16.29 -8.52 -27.22
C GLY A 428 16.98 -9.86 -26.91
N ALA A 429 18.24 -9.82 -26.47
CA ALA A 429 18.98 -11.01 -26.08
C ALA A 429 18.39 -11.61 -24.78
N GLN A 430 18.07 -10.78 -23.80
CA GLN A 430 17.50 -11.19 -22.53
C GLN A 430 16.08 -11.76 -22.68
N GLU A 431 15.24 -11.18 -23.53
CA GLU A 431 13.90 -11.70 -23.84
C GLU A 431 13.97 -13.10 -24.45
N HIS A 432 14.93 -13.36 -25.36
CA HIS A 432 15.14 -14.69 -25.91
C HIS A 432 15.63 -15.72 -24.88
N ARG A 433 16.45 -15.29 -23.92
CA ARG A 433 17.04 -16.17 -22.89
C ARG A 433 16.07 -16.54 -21.79
N ARG A 434 15.06 -15.74 -21.52
CA ARG A 434 14.00 -16.10 -20.55
C ARG A 434 13.37 -17.45 -20.88
N HIS A 435 13.18 -17.75 -22.15
CA HIS A 435 12.68 -19.06 -22.58
C HIS A 435 13.68 -20.19 -22.30
N ALA A 436 14.98 -19.94 -22.45
CA ALA A 436 16.02 -20.94 -22.16
C ALA A 436 16.14 -21.24 -20.67
N TYR A 437 16.00 -20.23 -19.80
CA TYR A 437 16.01 -20.39 -18.34
C TYR A 437 14.91 -21.35 -17.85
N GLN A 438 13.72 -21.30 -18.43
CA GLN A 438 12.63 -22.22 -18.10
C GLN A 438 12.98 -23.69 -18.38
N LEU A 439 13.99 -23.94 -19.18
CA LEU A 439 14.55 -25.27 -19.46
C LEU A 439 15.70 -25.65 -18.52
N GLY A 440 16.06 -24.82 -17.55
CA GLY A 440 17.05 -25.11 -16.50
C GLY A 440 18.51 -25.01 -16.95
N ALA A 441 18.81 -24.25 -18.01
CA ALA A 441 20.16 -24.17 -18.58
C ALA A 441 21.01 -23.01 -18.02
N ASP A 442 20.40 -21.97 -17.45
CA ASP A 442 21.07 -20.72 -17.07
C ASP A 442 20.66 -20.23 -15.67
N TYR A 443 21.38 -19.23 -15.14
CA TYR A 443 21.11 -18.57 -13.88
C TYR A 443 20.35 -17.28 -14.10
N THR A 444 19.65 -16.80 -13.07
CA THR A 444 18.93 -15.52 -13.10
C THR A 444 19.35 -14.61 -11.96
N GLU A 445 19.67 -13.36 -12.28
CA GLU A 445 19.90 -12.29 -11.32
C GLU A 445 18.88 -11.17 -11.48
N GLN A 446 18.41 -10.62 -10.36
CA GLN A 446 17.36 -9.62 -10.34
C GLN A 446 17.77 -8.41 -9.53
N PHE A 447 17.70 -7.21 -10.12
CA PHE A 447 18.10 -5.98 -9.46
C PHE A 447 17.25 -4.78 -9.85
N TYR A 448 17.28 -3.77 -8.99
CA TYR A 448 16.69 -2.47 -9.21
C TYR A 448 17.75 -1.40 -9.41
N ILE A 449 17.51 -0.52 -10.37
CA ILE A 449 18.20 0.75 -10.50
C ILE A 449 17.26 1.84 -10.03
N THR A 450 17.68 2.62 -9.04
CA THR A 450 16.90 3.73 -8.50
C THR A 450 17.59 5.05 -8.80
N TYR A 451 16.87 6.00 -9.36
CA TYR A 451 17.33 7.37 -9.57
C TYR A 451 16.52 8.33 -8.71
N ARG A 452 17.23 9.20 -8.00
CA ARG A 452 16.62 10.40 -7.41
C ARG A 452 16.85 11.54 -8.37
N MET A 453 15.75 12.09 -8.91
CA MET A 453 15.79 13.19 -9.87
C MET A 453 15.98 14.53 -9.15
N ALA A 454 16.44 15.56 -9.89
CA ALA A 454 16.65 16.91 -9.36
C ALA A 454 15.37 17.58 -8.84
N ASP A 455 14.20 17.15 -9.32
CA ASP A 455 12.88 17.60 -8.85
C ASP A 455 12.41 16.86 -7.58
N GLY A 456 13.24 15.95 -7.02
CA GLY A 456 12.94 15.13 -5.86
C GLY A 456 12.15 13.87 -6.17
N THR A 457 11.75 13.62 -7.41
CA THR A 457 11.05 12.39 -7.79
C THR A 457 12.00 11.19 -7.81
N LEU A 458 11.46 10.01 -7.48
CA LEU A 458 12.18 8.74 -7.56
C LEU A 458 11.72 7.98 -8.81
N THR A 459 12.67 7.53 -9.58
CA THR A 459 12.45 6.68 -10.76
C THR A 459 13.15 5.35 -10.53
N GLU A 460 12.39 4.26 -10.62
CA GLU A 460 12.91 2.91 -10.44
C GLU A 460 12.82 2.13 -11.75
N ARG A 461 13.81 1.27 -11.96
CA ARG A 461 13.87 0.29 -13.05
C ARG A 461 14.21 -1.07 -12.46
N TYR A 462 13.56 -2.11 -12.98
CA TYR A 462 13.80 -3.49 -12.57
C TYR A 462 14.31 -4.30 -13.75
N TYR A 463 15.36 -5.05 -13.53
CA TYR A 463 15.94 -5.93 -14.53
C TYR A 463 16.09 -7.34 -13.98
N SER A 464 15.69 -8.32 -14.80
CA SER A 464 15.95 -9.73 -14.57
C SER A 464 16.87 -10.19 -15.70
N ILE A 465 18.09 -10.52 -15.35
CA ILE A 465 19.16 -10.93 -16.30
C ILE A 465 19.31 -12.43 -16.21
N VAL A 466 19.22 -13.10 -17.35
CA VAL A 466 19.57 -14.53 -17.51
C VAL A 466 20.99 -14.61 -18.02
N TYR A 467 21.84 -15.39 -17.38
CA TYR A 467 23.27 -15.50 -17.70
C TYR A 467 23.81 -16.92 -17.47
N ASN A 468 24.97 -17.20 -18.04
CA ASN A 468 25.70 -18.46 -17.88
C ASN A 468 27.08 -18.25 -17.24
N ASP A 469 27.77 -19.35 -16.91
CA ASP A 469 29.10 -19.32 -16.29
C ASP A 469 30.19 -18.63 -17.12
N ALA A 470 30.05 -18.58 -18.44
CA ALA A 470 31.00 -17.90 -19.32
C ALA A 470 30.83 -16.37 -19.21
N GLU A 471 29.61 -15.90 -19.17
CA GLU A 471 29.29 -14.47 -19.02
C GLU A 471 29.68 -13.93 -17.65
N LEU A 472 29.57 -14.75 -16.60
CA LEU A 472 30.03 -14.35 -15.27
C LEU A 472 31.55 -14.07 -15.23
N LYS A 473 32.32 -14.70 -16.12
CA LYS A 473 33.78 -14.52 -16.23
C LYS A 473 34.17 -13.45 -17.24
N ASP A 474 33.25 -13.01 -18.10
CA ASP A 474 33.48 -11.96 -19.07
C ASP A 474 33.26 -10.58 -18.42
N PRO A 475 34.31 -9.75 -18.25
CA PRO A 475 34.18 -8.44 -17.60
C PRO A 475 33.27 -7.46 -18.35
N ASP A 476 33.06 -7.69 -19.66
CA ASP A 476 32.21 -6.85 -20.50
C ASP A 476 30.73 -7.25 -20.45
N SER A 477 30.39 -8.41 -19.89
CA SER A 477 29.02 -8.87 -19.73
C SER A 477 28.23 -8.00 -18.77
N LEU A 478 26.89 -7.96 -18.95
CA LEU A 478 26.01 -7.19 -18.11
C LEU A 478 26.04 -7.65 -16.65
N ILE A 479 26.09 -8.97 -16.42
CA ILE A 479 26.15 -9.55 -15.06
C ILE A 479 27.44 -9.19 -14.34
N SER A 480 28.61 -9.25 -15.03
CA SER A 480 29.89 -8.89 -14.42
C SER A 480 29.98 -7.40 -14.10
N ARG A 481 29.47 -6.53 -15.00
CA ARG A 481 29.37 -5.09 -14.74
C ARG A 481 28.44 -4.79 -13.55
N PHE A 482 27.29 -5.47 -13.48
CA PHE A 482 26.40 -5.34 -12.32
C PHE A 482 27.11 -5.78 -11.04
N SER A 483 27.72 -6.98 -11.03
CA SER A 483 28.44 -7.52 -9.87
C SER A 483 29.58 -6.60 -9.40
N ALA A 484 30.37 -6.10 -10.34
CA ALA A 484 31.46 -5.17 -10.02
C ALA A 484 30.95 -3.86 -9.39
N LEU A 485 29.87 -3.29 -9.95
CA LEU A 485 29.32 -2.04 -9.45
C LEU A 485 28.57 -2.23 -8.12
N TYR A 486 27.81 -3.32 -7.98
CA TYR A 486 27.09 -3.66 -6.74
C TYR A 486 28.03 -3.94 -5.57
N ASN A 487 29.20 -4.52 -5.85
CA ASN A 487 30.26 -4.79 -4.87
C ASN A 487 31.30 -3.66 -4.78
N SER A 488 31.12 -2.54 -5.48
CA SER A 488 32.01 -1.38 -5.34
C SER A 488 31.94 -0.81 -3.92
N PRO A 489 33.04 -0.28 -3.38
CA PRO A 489 33.09 0.30 -2.04
C PRO A 489 32.01 1.38 -1.83
N VAL A 490 31.71 2.17 -2.85
CA VAL A 490 30.66 3.21 -2.80
C VAL A 490 29.29 2.58 -2.60
N CYS A 491 28.93 1.57 -3.39
CA CYS A 491 27.64 0.90 -3.28
C CYS A 491 27.51 0.16 -1.94
N VAL A 492 28.57 -0.52 -1.50
CA VAL A 492 28.58 -1.23 -0.20
C VAL A 492 28.38 -0.24 0.94
N ARG A 493 29.13 0.87 0.99
CA ARG A 493 28.94 1.92 2.02
C ARG A 493 27.51 2.45 2.05
N THR A 494 26.95 2.74 0.88
CA THR A 494 25.61 3.30 0.77
C THR A 494 24.55 2.32 1.30
N ARG A 495 24.62 1.05 0.92
CA ARG A 495 23.61 0.05 1.36
C ARG A 495 23.76 -0.39 2.82
N THR A 496 24.96 -0.28 3.38
CA THR A 496 25.24 -0.60 4.79
C THR A 496 25.17 0.61 5.72
N GLY A 497 24.97 1.83 5.16
CA GLY A 497 24.87 3.09 5.91
C GLY A 497 26.20 3.68 6.36
N PHE A 498 27.33 3.20 5.81
CA PHE A 498 28.66 3.74 6.06
C PHE A 498 29.05 4.89 5.12
N ASP A 499 28.13 5.37 4.30
CA ASP A 499 28.34 6.49 3.36
C ASP A 499 28.38 7.85 4.06
N THR A 500 27.74 8.00 5.21
CA THR A 500 27.72 9.24 5.99
C THR A 500 29.01 9.33 6.82
N PRO A 501 29.83 10.39 6.67
CA PRO A 501 31.00 10.59 7.52
C PRO A 501 30.62 10.70 8.99
N ARG A 502 31.20 9.87 9.82
CA ARG A 502 30.89 9.81 11.26
C ARG A 502 32.12 10.14 12.09
N THR A 503 31.88 10.50 13.34
CA THR A 503 32.90 10.75 14.35
C THR A 503 32.78 9.75 15.49
N GLU A 504 33.81 9.60 16.30
CA GLU A 504 33.80 8.73 17.48
C GLU A 504 32.56 8.99 18.39
N LYS A 505 32.16 10.26 18.50
CA LYS A 505 30.99 10.64 19.30
C LYS A 505 29.66 10.27 18.67
N SER A 506 29.61 10.04 17.36
CA SER A 506 28.39 9.69 16.63
C SER A 506 28.15 8.17 16.57
N VAL A 507 29.14 7.34 16.89
CA VAL A 507 28.99 5.89 17.04
C VAL A 507 28.81 5.59 18.53
N LEU A 508 27.60 5.30 18.93
CA LEU A 508 27.20 5.18 20.33
C LEU A 508 27.55 3.80 20.91
N SER A 509 27.26 2.75 20.17
CA SER A 509 27.52 1.37 20.57
C SER A 509 27.64 0.45 19.36
N CYS A 510 28.27 -0.71 19.57
CA CYS A 510 28.27 -1.82 18.64
C CYS A 510 27.89 -3.10 19.38
N TYR A 511 26.75 -3.68 19.03
CA TYR A 511 26.32 -4.99 19.52
C TYR A 511 26.85 -6.06 18.57
N VAL A 512 27.68 -6.95 19.11
CA VAL A 512 28.25 -8.10 18.39
C VAL A 512 27.50 -9.33 18.85
N SER A 513 26.93 -10.10 17.95
CA SER A 513 26.24 -11.34 18.28
C SER A 513 26.59 -12.47 17.33
N SER A 514 26.67 -13.69 17.86
CA SER A 514 26.81 -14.90 17.05
C SER A 514 25.44 -15.55 16.86
N TYR A 515 25.07 -15.79 15.61
CA TYR A 515 23.82 -16.49 15.31
C TYR A 515 23.91 -18.02 15.54
N ASP A 516 25.13 -18.59 15.66
CA ASP A 516 25.34 -20.01 15.92
C ASP A 516 25.21 -20.35 17.42
N THR A 517 25.81 -19.54 18.28
CA THR A 517 25.93 -19.83 19.73
C THR A 517 25.04 -18.95 20.60
N GLY A 518 24.54 -17.84 20.07
CA GLY A 518 23.84 -16.81 20.85
C GLY A 518 24.77 -16.01 21.77
N ALA A 519 26.10 -16.18 21.66
CA ALA A 519 27.06 -15.37 22.36
C ALA A 519 26.95 -13.92 21.90
N SER A 520 27.08 -12.96 22.81
CA SER A 520 26.99 -11.54 22.49
C SER A 520 27.97 -10.71 23.29
N LEU A 521 28.35 -9.56 22.73
CA LEU A 521 29.24 -8.58 23.34
C LEU A 521 28.74 -7.16 23.01
N ASP A 522 28.60 -6.33 24.04
CA ASP A 522 28.26 -4.92 23.88
C ASP A 522 29.51 -4.06 23.99
N LEU A 523 29.83 -3.32 22.92
CA LEU A 523 30.93 -2.39 22.82
C LEU A 523 30.40 -0.96 22.83
N THR A 524 31.06 -0.04 23.54
CA THR A 524 30.65 1.37 23.63
C THR A 524 31.86 2.30 23.51
N GLY A 525 31.60 3.57 23.11
CA GLY A 525 32.63 4.60 23.03
C GLY A 525 33.76 4.23 22.06
N SER A 526 35.03 4.35 22.52
CA SER A 526 36.24 4.10 21.70
C SER A 526 36.30 2.68 21.14
N ASP A 527 35.79 1.68 21.84
CA ASP A 527 35.81 0.29 21.37
C ASP A 527 34.83 0.08 20.21
N ALA A 528 33.63 0.63 20.29
CA ALA A 528 32.65 0.62 19.18
C ALA A 528 33.20 1.40 17.97
N TRP A 529 33.86 2.53 18.21
CA TRP A 529 34.46 3.33 17.16
C TRP A 529 35.61 2.59 16.43
N ARG A 530 36.47 1.90 17.19
CA ARG A 530 37.55 1.09 16.60
C ARG A 530 37.05 0.00 15.67
N VAL A 531 35.96 -0.68 16.04
CA VAL A 531 35.31 -1.70 15.16
C VAL A 531 34.69 -1.02 13.94
N TYR A 532 34.07 0.16 14.12
CA TYR A 532 33.49 0.93 13.01
C TYR A 532 34.54 1.34 11.96
N GLU A 533 35.71 1.88 12.40
CA GLU A 533 36.82 2.23 11.51
C GLU A 533 37.35 1.00 10.77
N ALA A 534 37.57 -0.11 11.47
CA ALA A 534 38.01 -1.36 10.87
C ALA A 534 37.05 -1.89 9.80
N CYS A 535 35.72 -1.82 10.07
CA CYS A 535 34.71 -2.17 9.07
C CYS A 535 34.78 -1.24 7.85
N LEU A 536 34.94 0.06 8.06
CA LEU A 536 35.02 1.04 6.98
C LEU A 536 36.28 0.82 6.11
N ASP A 537 37.41 0.49 6.71
CA ASP A 537 38.67 0.19 6.02
C ASP A 537 38.52 -1.09 5.17
N ASP A 538 37.96 -2.16 5.73
CA ASP A 538 37.71 -3.40 4.99
C ASP A 538 36.64 -3.23 3.87
N ILE A 539 35.63 -2.37 4.06
CA ILE A 539 34.67 -2.01 3.00
C ILE A 539 35.41 -1.26 1.87
N ASN A 540 36.25 -0.29 2.21
CA ASN A 540 37.02 0.47 1.22
C ASN A 540 38.06 -0.40 0.47
N ALA A 541 38.56 -1.45 1.11
CA ALA A 541 39.44 -2.44 0.50
C ALA A 541 38.64 -3.49 -0.34
N GLY A 542 37.31 -3.47 -0.31
CA GLY A 542 36.46 -4.46 -0.98
C GLY A 542 36.46 -5.85 -0.33
N LEU A 543 36.87 -5.93 0.93
CA LEU A 543 36.97 -7.19 1.69
C LEU A 543 35.73 -7.48 2.54
N LEU A 544 34.91 -6.48 2.83
CA LEU A 544 33.71 -6.59 3.66
C LEU A 544 32.46 -6.12 2.87
N GLY A 545 31.36 -6.82 3.06
CA GLY A 545 30.06 -6.46 2.51
C GLY A 545 29.88 -6.81 1.03
N ALA A 546 30.82 -7.47 0.39
CA ALA A 546 30.62 -8.00 -0.96
C ALA A 546 29.56 -9.11 -0.95
N ALA A 547 28.59 -9.03 -1.85
CA ALA A 547 27.55 -10.06 -2.03
C ALA A 547 27.96 -11.00 -3.17
N ASP A 548 27.71 -12.29 -2.98
CA ASP A 548 27.85 -13.25 -4.07
C ASP A 548 26.65 -13.09 -5.01
N VAL A 549 26.90 -12.49 -6.15
CA VAL A 549 25.91 -12.25 -7.22
C VAL A 549 25.78 -13.49 -8.12
N SER A 550 26.66 -14.48 -7.97
CA SER A 550 26.52 -15.73 -8.68
C SER A 550 25.37 -16.54 -8.07
N GLY A 551 24.24 -16.66 -8.74
CA GLY A 551 23.12 -17.54 -8.34
C GLY A 551 23.47 -19.02 -8.26
N SER A 552 24.77 -19.34 -8.24
CA SER A 552 25.28 -20.64 -7.88
C SER A 552 24.94 -20.88 -6.41
N THR A 553 24.03 -21.82 -6.14
CA THR A 553 23.90 -22.56 -4.89
C THR A 553 25.18 -23.38 -4.55
N LYS A 554 26.36 -22.90 -4.88
CA LYS A 554 27.52 -23.12 -4.07
C LYS A 554 27.20 -22.40 -2.78
N GLN A 555 26.44 -23.08 -1.90
CA GLN A 555 26.55 -22.88 -0.47
C GLN A 555 28.03 -22.50 -0.27
N SER A 556 28.27 -21.19 -0.05
CA SER A 556 29.59 -20.77 0.38
C SER A 556 29.91 -21.71 1.51
N ASP A 557 30.93 -22.54 1.30
CA ASP A 557 31.41 -23.41 2.36
C ASP A 557 31.55 -22.48 3.55
N GLY A 558 30.64 -22.56 4.53
CA GLY A 558 30.53 -21.61 5.64
C GLY A 558 31.82 -21.46 6.46
N SER A 559 32.89 -22.17 6.03
CA SER A 559 34.26 -22.08 6.54
C SER A 559 34.92 -20.71 6.34
N ASN A 560 34.50 -19.89 5.36
CA ASN A 560 35.15 -18.63 5.01
C ASN A 560 34.50 -17.38 5.64
N TYR A 561 33.40 -17.55 6.41
CA TYR A 561 32.70 -16.45 7.08
C TYR A 561 32.62 -16.70 8.58
N THR A 562 32.64 -15.61 9.36
CA THR A 562 32.35 -15.67 10.78
C THR A 562 30.83 -15.74 10.99
N PRO A 563 30.33 -16.41 12.05
CA PRO A 563 28.91 -16.41 12.40
C PRO A 563 28.48 -15.12 13.12
N LEU A 564 29.17 -14.01 12.91
CA LEU A 564 28.97 -12.77 13.66
C LEU A 564 28.13 -11.79 12.86
N THR A 565 27.22 -11.14 13.58
CA THR A 565 26.47 -9.96 13.15
C THR A 565 26.87 -8.78 14.02
N LEU A 566 27.17 -7.64 13.39
CA LEU A 566 27.42 -6.37 14.06
C LEU A 566 26.23 -5.45 13.87
N ILE A 567 25.78 -4.83 14.94
CA ILE A 567 24.75 -3.82 14.93
C ILE A 567 25.30 -2.57 15.58
N PHE A 568 25.62 -1.55 14.77
CA PHE A 568 26.04 -0.26 15.27
C PHE A 568 24.82 0.61 15.55
N THR A 569 24.75 1.20 16.72
CA THR A 569 23.83 2.28 17.02
C THR A 569 24.56 3.60 16.82
N VAL A 570 24.06 4.41 15.90
CA VAL A 570 24.71 5.66 15.48
C VAL A 570 23.75 6.82 15.62
N SER A 571 24.26 8.01 16.00
CA SER A 571 23.45 9.22 16.01
C SER A 571 23.17 9.70 14.59
N THR A 572 21.98 10.24 14.33
CA THR A 572 21.62 10.92 13.07
C THR A 572 21.87 12.43 13.18
N ASP A 573 21.74 13.15 12.05
CA ASP A 573 21.81 14.63 12.03
C ASP A 573 20.64 15.29 12.78
N VAL A 574 19.60 14.53 13.09
CA VAL A 574 18.48 14.99 13.89
C VAL A 574 18.83 14.74 15.36
N PRO A 575 18.90 15.78 16.20
CA PRO A 575 19.20 15.62 17.61
C PRO A 575 18.23 14.62 18.24
N GLY A 576 18.80 13.58 18.84
CA GLY A 576 18.02 12.57 19.54
C GLY A 576 17.48 11.42 18.69
N GLN A 577 17.76 11.36 17.39
CA GLN A 577 17.51 10.18 16.58
C GLN A 577 18.76 9.31 16.47
N THR A 578 18.58 7.98 16.62
CA THR A 578 19.60 6.98 16.28
C THR A 578 19.17 6.19 15.07
N ASP A 579 20.16 5.71 14.34
CA ASP A 579 20.01 4.74 13.27
C ASP A 579 20.82 3.49 13.62
N SER A 580 20.51 2.37 12.96
CA SER A 580 21.21 1.11 13.17
C SER A 580 21.83 0.66 11.87
N LEU A 581 23.16 0.46 11.89
CA LEU A 581 23.90 -0.10 10.77
C LEU A 581 24.11 -1.59 11.02
N TYR A 582 23.84 -2.40 10.00
CA TYR A 582 23.94 -3.85 10.08
C TYR A 582 25.08 -4.36 9.20
N VAL A 583 25.94 -5.19 9.76
CA VAL A 583 26.98 -5.93 9.04
C VAL A 583 26.85 -7.40 9.40
N ASP A 584 26.40 -8.19 8.44
CA ASP A 584 26.18 -9.62 8.62
C ASP A 584 27.28 -10.43 7.90
N SER A 585 27.58 -11.61 8.42
CA SER A 585 28.44 -12.59 7.74
C SER A 585 29.79 -12.02 7.35
N ILE A 586 30.60 -11.65 8.36
CA ILE A 586 31.92 -11.02 8.15
C ILE A 586 32.89 -12.05 7.53
N PRO A 587 33.44 -11.81 6.33
CA PRO A 587 34.43 -12.71 5.75
C PRO A 587 35.69 -12.75 6.58
N LEU A 588 36.35 -13.91 6.69
CA LEU A 588 37.65 -14.03 7.35
C LEU A 588 38.76 -13.22 6.64
N SER A 589 38.54 -12.84 5.38
CA SER A 589 39.40 -11.96 4.61
C SER A 589 39.33 -10.50 5.04
N ALA A 590 38.29 -10.08 5.78
CA ALA A 590 38.16 -8.75 6.39
C ALA A 590 39.08 -8.65 7.63
N ALA A 591 40.35 -8.55 7.38
CA ALA A 591 41.39 -8.74 8.40
C ALA A 591 41.37 -7.67 9.49
N GLU A 592 41.08 -6.41 9.14
CA GLU A 592 41.04 -5.30 10.10
C GLU A 592 39.85 -5.47 11.05
N THR A 593 38.66 -5.78 10.52
CA THR A 593 37.46 -6.04 11.31
C THR A 593 37.66 -7.24 12.25
N VAL A 594 38.17 -8.35 11.71
CA VAL A 594 38.39 -9.57 12.50
C VAL A 594 39.44 -9.33 13.62
N SER A 595 40.53 -8.61 13.32
CA SER A 595 41.57 -8.30 14.32
C SER A 595 41.06 -7.35 15.41
N ALA A 596 40.23 -6.35 15.05
CA ALA A 596 39.61 -5.43 16.00
C ALA A 596 38.66 -6.18 16.95
N LEU A 597 37.83 -7.08 16.43
CA LEU A 597 36.93 -7.90 17.21
C LEU A 597 37.68 -8.84 18.17
N GLN A 598 38.74 -9.51 17.69
CA GLN A 598 39.55 -10.39 18.52
C GLN A 598 40.22 -9.63 19.67
N ALA A 599 40.75 -8.43 19.39
CA ALA A 599 41.40 -7.60 20.40
C ALA A 599 40.44 -7.16 21.52
N LEU A 600 39.13 -7.10 21.22
CA LEU A 600 38.07 -6.72 22.17
C LEU A 600 37.35 -7.93 22.80
N GLY A 601 37.82 -9.15 22.52
CA GLY A 601 37.33 -10.38 23.15
C GLY A 601 36.17 -11.06 22.42
N ALA A 602 35.81 -10.59 21.21
CA ALA A 602 34.88 -11.32 20.37
C ALA A 602 35.64 -12.39 19.59
N ASP A 603 35.30 -13.67 19.86
CA ASP A 603 35.90 -14.78 19.09
C ASP A 603 35.20 -14.88 17.70
N PRO A 604 35.93 -14.65 16.60
CA PRO A 604 35.39 -14.77 15.25
C PRO A 604 34.92 -16.21 14.92
N TYR A 605 35.30 -17.19 15.74
CA TYR A 605 34.89 -18.57 15.62
C TYR A 605 33.84 -19.02 16.64
N TRP A 606 33.03 -18.11 17.18
CA TRP A 606 31.90 -18.46 18.04
C TRP A 606 30.88 -19.35 17.29
N ARG A 607 31.31 -20.54 16.96
CA ARG A 607 30.47 -21.57 16.33
C ARG A 607 29.97 -22.53 17.41
N ALA A 608 28.75 -23.03 17.23
CA ALA A 608 28.27 -24.13 18.06
C ALA A 608 29.24 -25.32 17.89
N ALA A 609 29.68 -25.88 18.99
CA ALA A 609 30.42 -27.15 18.95
C ALA A 609 29.46 -28.20 18.36
N GLY A 610 29.75 -28.64 17.12
CA GLY A 610 28.98 -29.61 16.39
C GLY A 610 28.88 -30.99 17.08
#